data_a60b99c2f6aee041be998c9638c549fc
#
_entry.id   a60b99c2f6aee041be998c9638c549fc
#
_cell.length_a   1.000
_cell.length_b   1.000
_cell.length_c   1.000
_cell.angle_alpha   90.00
_cell.angle_beta   90.00
_cell.angle_gamma   90.00
#
_symmetry.space_group_name_H-M   'P 1'
#
loop_
_entity.id
_entity.type
_entity.pdbx_description
1 polymer ?
#
loop_
_entity_poly.entity_id
_entity_poly.type
_entity_poly.pdbx_seq_one_letter_code
_entity_poly.pdbx_strand_id
1 'polypeptide(L)'
;MTTLKNDTFLRALLKQPVEYTPIWMMRQAGRYLPEYKATRAKAGSFLDLCKNTELATEVTIQPLERFDLDAAILFSDILTVPDAMGLGLYFAEGEGPKFERALQHEADIAKLQVPDMEKLQYVFDAVGSIRKALDGRVPLIGFSGSPFTLACYMVEGGSSKEFRTIKTMMYSRPDLLHKILDTNAQAVTAYLNAQIDAGAQAVQIFDTWGGVLSDAAFKEFSLKYIRQIVAGLKRESEGRRVPVIVFAKGGGLWLESMAEIGADALGLDWTCNIGEARRRVGNQVALQGNFDPFALFGTPESIRTEVARILSDYGHGSGHVFNLGHGINQHADPEHAKILVDSIHELSRQYHI
;
A
#
# COMPACT_ATOMS: atom_id res chain seq x y z
N MET A 1 13.70 -12.45 -19.54
CA MET A 1 13.05 -11.33 -18.80
C MET A 1 12.26 -10.51 -19.80
N THR A 2 10.97 -10.27 -19.53
CA THR A 2 10.17 -9.43 -20.41
C THR A 2 10.55 -7.97 -20.20
N THR A 3 10.84 -7.25 -21.29
CA THR A 3 11.18 -5.81 -21.22
C THR A 3 9.93 -5.03 -20.75
N LEU A 4 10.11 -4.15 -19.79
CA LEU A 4 9.03 -3.27 -19.31
C LEU A 4 8.70 -2.23 -20.38
N LYS A 5 7.46 -2.21 -20.84
CA LYS A 5 6.97 -1.34 -21.93
C LYS A 5 6.63 0.08 -21.44
N ASN A 6 6.07 0.17 -20.22
CA ASN A 6 5.83 1.44 -19.55
C ASN A 6 6.51 1.42 -18.17
N ASP A 7 7.54 2.22 -17.99
CA ASP A 7 8.28 2.38 -16.73
C ASP A 7 8.08 3.75 -16.06
N THR A 8 7.12 4.53 -16.56
CA THR A 8 6.86 5.90 -16.11
C THR A 8 6.65 5.98 -14.60
N PHE A 9 5.90 5.01 -14.02
CA PHE A 9 5.71 4.91 -12.58
C PHE A 9 7.03 4.75 -11.81
N LEU A 10 7.90 3.84 -12.26
CA LEU A 10 9.19 3.61 -11.58
C LEU A 10 10.11 4.82 -11.71
N ARG A 11 10.15 5.46 -12.89
CA ARG A 11 10.94 6.68 -13.11
C ARG A 11 10.44 7.83 -12.21
N ALA A 12 9.13 8.01 -12.09
CA ALA A 12 8.57 9.03 -11.22
C ALA A 12 8.94 8.82 -9.74
N LEU A 13 8.87 7.58 -9.25
CA LEU A 13 9.30 7.23 -7.89
C LEU A 13 10.78 7.53 -7.62
N LEU A 14 11.61 7.40 -8.65
CA LEU A 14 13.06 7.68 -8.59
C LEU A 14 13.39 9.13 -8.95
N LYS A 15 12.38 9.98 -9.07
CA LYS A 15 12.50 11.41 -9.42
C LYS A 15 13.21 11.64 -10.77
N GLN A 16 13.13 10.67 -11.67
CA GLN A 16 13.61 10.79 -13.05
C GLN A 16 12.56 11.50 -13.91
N PRO A 17 12.99 12.14 -15.01
CA PRO A 17 12.06 12.79 -15.93
C PRO A 17 11.02 11.84 -16.49
N VAL A 18 9.78 12.30 -16.58
CA VAL A 18 8.65 11.59 -17.19
C VAL A 18 7.84 12.54 -18.05
N GLU A 19 7.06 12.01 -18.98
CA GLU A 19 6.31 12.77 -19.97
C GLU A 19 4.91 13.20 -19.44
N TYR A 20 4.45 12.58 -18.37
CA TYR A 20 3.20 12.86 -17.67
C TYR A 20 3.26 12.27 -16.25
N THR A 21 2.34 12.65 -15.38
CA THR A 21 2.24 12.09 -14.02
C THR A 21 1.59 10.72 -14.08
N PRO A 22 2.31 9.63 -13.71
CA PRO A 22 1.72 8.29 -13.70
C PRO A 22 0.69 8.14 -12.59
N ILE A 23 -0.29 7.25 -12.83
CA ILE A 23 -1.36 6.93 -11.88
C ILE A 23 -1.51 5.43 -11.66
N TRP A 24 -1.75 5.07 -10.41
CA TRP A 24 -2.44 3.87 -9.98
C TRP A 24 -3.40 4.21 -8.85
N MET A 25 -4.34 3.34 -8.52
CA MET A 25 -5.35 3.62 -7.48
C MET A 25 -5.27 2.59 -6.37
N MET A 26 -5.16 3.03 -5.14
CA MET A 26 -5.24 2.17 -3.96
C MET A 26 -6.58 1.41 -3.95
N ARG A 27 -6.52 0.07 -3.87
CA ARG A 27 -7.66 -0.87 -4.04
C ARG A 27 -8.27 -0.84 -5.45
N GLN A 28 -7.47 -0.62 -6.49
CA GLN A 28 -7.93 -0.60 -7.89
C GLN A 28 -8.63 -1.90 -8.30
N ALA A 29 -8.20 -3.07 -7.81
CA ALA A 29 -8.98 -4.29 -7.83
C ALA A 29 -9.91 -4.30 -6.60
N GLY A 30 -11.20 -4.10 -6.79
CA GLY A 30 -12.09 -3.92 -5.66
C GLY A 30 -13.58 -4.00 -6.00
N ARG A 31 -14.39 -3.99 -4.96
CA ARG A 31 -15.84 -4.20 -5.00
C ARG A 31 -16.63 -3.14 -5.80
N TYR A 32 -16.00 -2.04 -6.21
CA TYR A 32 -16.64 -1.06 -7.11
C TYR A 32 -16.71 -1.58 -8.55
N LEU A 33 -15.90 -2.59 -8.93
CA LEU A 33 -15.88 -3.20 -10.26
C LEU A 33 -16.84 -4.40 -10.36
N PRO A 34 -17.74 -4.43 -11.35
CA PRO A 34 -18.64 -5.58 -11.60
C PRO A 34 -17.88 -6.89 -11.83
N GLU A 35 -16.82 -6.86 -12.64
CA GLU A 35 -15.96 -7.99 -12.94
C GLU A 35 -15.28 -8.55 -11.69
N TYR A 36 -14.80 -7.69 -10.79
CA TYR A 36 -14.27 -8.13 -9.52
C TYR A 36 -15.30 -8.86 -8.67
N LYS A 37 -16.54 -8.33 -8.59
CA LYS A 37 -17.62 -8.98 -7.85
C LYS A 37 -17.93 -10.37 -8.39
N ALA A 38 -17.91 -10.54 -9.71
CA ALA A 38 -18.15 -11.84 -10.37
C ALA A 38 -17.04 -12.85 -10.02
N THR A 39 -15.78 -12.45 -10.10
CA THR A 39 -14.64 -13.31 -9.73
C THR A 39 -14.64 -13.61 -8.23
N ARG A 40 -14.95 -12.63 -7.39
CA ARG A 40 -15.08 -12.81 -5.95
C ARG A 40 -16.15 -13.83 -5.57
N ALA A 41 -17.28 -13.82 -6.29
CA ALA A 41 -18.36 -14.80 -6.08
C ALA A 41 -17.93 -16.23 -6.44
N LYS A 42 -17.13 -16.40 -7.53
CA LYS A 42 -16.58 -17.71 -7.89
C LYS A 42 -15.62 -18.26 -6.82
N ALA A 43 -14.85 -17.42 -6.17
CA ALA A 43 -13.89 -17.82 -5.17
C ALA A 43 -14.54 -18.34 -3.86
N GLY A 44 -15.77 -17.93 -3.57
CA GLY A 44 -16.47 -18.26 -2.32
C GLY A 44 -16.15 -17.30 -1.18
N SER A 45 -14.94 -17.25 -0.67
CA SER A 45 -14.52 -16.30 0.38
C SER A 45 -13.44 -15.33 -0.10
N PHE A 46 -13.19 -14.26 0.67
CA PHE A 46 -12.10 -13.34 0.38
C PHE A 46 -10.73 -14.01 0.52
N LEU A 47 -10.56 -14.85 1.53
CA LEU A 47 -9.31 -15.60 1.73
C LEU A 47 -9.09 -16.64 0.63
N ASP A 48 -10.16 -17.30 0.15
CA ASP A 48 -10.05 -18.24 -0.97
C ASP A 48 -9.63 -17.49 -2.25
N LEU A 49 -10.14 -16.27 -2.48
CA LEU A 49 -9.69 -15.44 -3.58
C LEU A 49 -8.19 -15.09 -3.46
N CYS A 50 -7.73 -14.66 -2.29
CA CYS A 50 -6.32 -14.34 -2.04
C CYS A 50 -5.41 -15.56 -2.19
N LYS A 51 -5.89 -16.75 -1.82
CA LYS A 51 -5.11 -18.00 -1.84
C LYS A 51 -5.19 -18.75 -3.17
N ASN A 52 -6.00 -18.28 -4.11
CA ASN A 52 -6.10 -18.85 -5.45
C ASN A 52 -5.28 -18.01 -6.44
N THR A 53 -4.16 -18.55 -6.90
CA THR A 53 -3.21 -17.85 -7.79
C THR A 53 -3.86 -17.37 -9.09
N GLU A 54 -4.74 -18.17 -9.72
CA GLU A 54 -5.41 -17.82 -10.97
C GLU A 54 -6.39 -16.66 -10.77
N LEU A 55 -7.24 -16.76 -9.72
CA LEU A 55 -8.24 -15.74 -9.43
C LEU A 55 -7.60 -14.44 -8.91
N ALA A 56 -6.54 -14.53 -8.09
CA ALA A 56 -5.79 -13.36 -7.66
C ALA A 56 -5.12 -12.65 -8.85
N THR A 57 -4.62 -13.41 -9.82
CA THR A 57 -4.09 -12.87 -11.09
C THR A 57 -5.18 -12.19 -11.89
N GLU A 58 -6.33 -12.86 -12.08
CA GLU A 58 -7.48 -12.33 -12.84
C GLU A 58 -7.90 -10.96 -12.27
N VAL A 59 -8.16 -10.87 -10.95
CA VAL A 59 -8.63 -9.61 -10.36
C VAL A 59 -7.55 -8.51 -10.37
N THR A 60 -6.28 -8.86 -10.35
CA THR A 60 -5.19 -7.87 -10.48
C THR A 60 -5.15 -7.24 -11.86
N ILE A 61 -5.43 -8.02 -12.91
CA ILE A 61 -5.40 -7.56 -14.30
C ILE A 61 -6.66 -6.76 -14.68
N GLN A 62 -7.82 -7.09 -14.12
CA GLN A 62 -9.11 -6.46 -14.47
C GLN A 62 -9.08 -4.92 -14.49
N PRO A 63 -8.51 -4.19 -13.50
CA PRO A 63 -8.43 -2.74 -13.55
C PRO A 63 -7.63 -2.20 -14.74
N LEU A 64 -6.58 -2.93 -15.15
CA LEU A 64 -5.73 -2.53 -16.28
C LEU A 64 -6.42 -2.74 -17.63
N GLU A 65 -7.40 -3.65 -17.71
CA GLU A 65 -8.23 -3.81 -18.91
C GLU A 65 -9.28 -2.70 -19.02
N ARG A 66 -9.68 -2.11 -17.90
CA ARG A 66 -10.69 -1.06 -17.85
C ARG A 66 -10.10 0.34 -17.92
N PHE A 67 -8.94 0.56 -17.28
CA PHE A 67 -8.31 1.86 -17.12
C PHE A 67 -6.86 1.84 -17.63
N ASP A 68 -6.41 2.96 -18.16
CA ASP A 68 -5.03 3.14 -18.58
C ASP A 68 -4.13 3.48 -17.37
N LEU A 69 -3.94 2.50 -16.49
CA LEU A 69 -3.14 2.62 -15.27
C LEU A 69 -1.67 2.36 -15.54
N ASP A 70 -0.79 3.05 -14.82
CA ASP A 70 0.67 2.98 -15.00
C ASP A 70 1.36 1.97 -14.06
N ALA A 71 0.62 1.31 -13.19
CA ALA A 71 1.10 0.23 -12.35
C ALA A 71 -0.01 -0.76 -11.98
N ALA A 72 0.37 -2.02 -11.82
CA ALA A 72 -0.45 -3.04 -11.16
C ALA A 72 -0.01 -3.16 -9.70
N ILE A 73 -0.93 -3.50 -8.81
CA ILE A 73 -0.62 -3.90 -7.44
C ILE A 73 -1.11 -5.31 -7.18
N LEU A 74 -0.27 -6.12 -6.55
CA LEU A 74 -0.59 -7.46 -6.11
C LEU A 74 -1.94 -7.48 -5.37
N PHE A 75 -2.84 -8.40 -5.75
CA PHE A 75 -4.05 -8.64 -4.98
C PHE A 75 -3.75 -9.60 -3.82
N SER A 76 -3.82 -9.08 -2.60
CA SER A 76 -3.61 -9.81 -1.35
C SER A 76 -4.21 -9.00 -0.19
N ASP A 77 -3.95 -9.42 1.04
CA ASP A 77 -4.32 -8.71 2.27
C ASP A 77 -3.09 -8.44 3.14
N ILE A 78 -3.08 -7.34 3.89
CA ILE A 78 -1.99 -7.03 4.82
C ILE A 78 -1.92 -8.02 5.98
N LEU A 79 -3.02 -8.71 6.31
CA LEU A 79 -3.12 -9.63 7.45
C LEU A 79 -2.67 -11.06 7.13
N THR A 80 -2.18 -11.31 5.91
CA THR A 80 -1.60 -12.61 5.53
C THR A 80 -0.38 -12.96 6.39
N VAL A 81 0.43 -11.98 6.77
CA VAL A 81 1.62 -12.19 7.62
C VAL A 81 1.21 -12.62 9.05
N PRO A 82 0.33 -11.91 9.76
CA PRO A 82 -0.19 -12.38 11.04
C PRO A 82 -0.91 -13.74 10.97
N ASP A 83 -1.62 -14.03 9.87
CA ASP A 83 -2.24 -15.34 9.64
C ASP A 83 -1.16 -16.45 9.58
N ALA A 84 -0.09 -16.23 8.82
CA ALA A 84 1.04 -17.14 8.74
C ALA A 84 1.77 -17.34 10.09
N MET A 85 1.72 -16.32 10.96
CA MET A 85 2.22 -16.44 12.36
C MET A 85 1.34 -17.33 13.23
N GLY A 86 0.18 -17.77 12.75
CA GLY A 86 -0.71 -18.68 13.45
C GLY A 86 -1.83 -18.01 14.24
N LEU A 87 -2.13 -16.73 13.99
CA LEU A 87 -3.20 -16.05 14.71
C LEU A 87 -4.61 -16.46 14.28
N GLY A 88 -4.76 -17.14 13.14
CA GLY A 88 -6.04 -17.64 12.64
C GLY A 88 -6.95 -16.51 12.14
N LEU A 89 -6.63 -15.99 10.96
CA LEU A 89 -7.41 -14.93 10.31
C LEU A 89 -8.72 -15.49 9.75
N TYR A 90 -9.83 -14.80 10.03
CA TYR A 90 -11.12 -15.04 9.41
C TYR A 90 -11.87 -13.72 9.17
N PHE A 91 -12.85 -13.74 8.28
CA PHE A 91 -13.69 -12.59 7.99
C PHE A 91 -15.11 -12.88 8.47
N ALA A 92 -15.53 -12.15 9.50
CA ALA A 92 -16.90 -12.20 9.98
C ALA A 92 -17.81 -11.36 9.07
N GLU A 93 -19.00 -11.87 8.79
CA GLU A 93 -19.97 -11.19 7.92
C GLU A 93 -20.36 -9.82 8.53
N GLY A 94 -20.13 -8.76 7.75
CA GLY A 94 -20.43 -7.38 8.18
C GLY A 94 -19.45 -6.76 9.19
N GLU A 95 -18.50 -7.53 9.75
CA GLU A 95 -17.59 -7.05 10.81
C GLU A 95 -16.12 -6.88 10.37
N GLY A 96 -15.76 -7.37 9.18
CA GLY A 96 -14.40 -7.29 8.67
C GLY A 96 -13.46 -8.38 9.21
N PRO A 97 -12.14 -8.17 9.14
CA PRO A 97 -11.14 -9.17 9.55
C PRO A 97 -11.11 -9.34 11.07
N LYS A 98 -10.97 -10.60 11.50
CA LYS A 98 -10.79 -11.00 12.90
C LYS A 98 -9.71 -12.07 13.04
N PHE A 99 -9.12 -12.16 14.22
CA PHE A 99 -8.19 -13.20 14.60
C PHE A 99 -8.76 -14.07 15.73
N GLU A 100 -8.62 -15.38 15.60
CA GLU A 100 -8.99 -16.33 16.65
C GLU A 100 -8.13 -16.17 17.91
N ARG A 101 -6.86 -15.81 17.72
CA ARG A 101 -5.85 -15.68 18.78
C ARG A 101 -5.25 -14.28 18.81
N ALA A 102 -5.96 -13.34 19.44
CA ALA A 102 -5.45 -11.99 19.67
C ALA A 102 -4.28 -12.00 20.67
N LEU A 103 -3.28 -11.15 20.44
CA LEU A 103 -2.09 -11.04 21.28
C LEU A 103 -2.32 -10.11 22.49
N GLN A 104 -3.04 -10.60 23.49
CA GLN A 104 -3.38 -9.82 24.69
C GLN A 104 -2.64 -10.30 25.95
N HIS A 105 -2.05 -11.50 25.92
CA HIS A 105 -1.34 -12.09 27.06
C HIS A 105 0.13 -12.26 26.77
N GLU A 106 0.98 -11.99 27.78
CA GLU A 106 2.43 -12.11 27.69
C GLU A 106 2.88 -13.49 27.20
N ALA A 107 2.20 -14.55 27.67
CA ALA A 107 2.52 -15.92 27.26
C ALA A 107 2.33 -16.18 25.75
N ASP A 108 1.36 -15.51 25.12
CA ASP A 108 1.12 -15.63 23.68
C ASP A 108 2.11 -14.79 22.88
N ILE A 109 2.42 -13.58 23.37
CA ILE A 109 3.44 -12.71 22.79
C ILE A 109 4.82 -13.37 22.88
N ALA A 110 5.11 -14.09 23.97
CA ALA A 110 6.36 -14.80 24.14
C ALA A 110 6.60 -15.88 23.07
N LYS A 111 5.54 -16.46 22.52
CA LYS A 111 5.59 -17.50 21.48
C LYS A 111 5.64 -16.95 20.05
N LEU A 112 5.40 -15.64 19.88
CA LEU A 112 5.35 -15.01 18.57
C LEU A 112 6.71 -15.12 17.88
N GLN A 113 6.71 -15.60 16.64
CA GLN A 113 7.91 -15.79 15.83
C GLN A 113 7.67 -15.33 14.39
N VAL A 114 8.74 -15.03 13.69
CA VAL A 114 8.71 -14.83 12.23
C VAL A 114 8.19 -16.11 11.59
N PRO A 115 7.17 -16.06 10.74
CA PRO A 115 6.61 -17.27 10.14
C PRO A 115 7.55 -17.83 9.08
N ASP A 116 7.44 -19.13 8.84
CA ASP A 116 8.03 -19.73 7.66
C ASP A 116 7.37 -19.13 6.40
N MET A 117 8.19 -18.61 5.48
CA MET A 117 7.72 -18.01 4.24
C MET A 117 7.02 -19.02 3.31
N GLU A 118 7.22 -20.32 3.47
CA GLU A 118 6.45 -21.34 2.74
C GLU A 118 4.95 -21.23 3.00
N LYS A 119 4.52 -20.78 4.18
CA LYS A 119 3.11 -20.53 4.49
C LYS A 119 2.49 -19.39 3.67
N LEU A 120 3.32 -18.54 3.08
CA LEU A 120 2.95 -17.43 2.23
C LEU A 120 3.27 -17.66 0.75
N GLN A 121 3.63 -18.90 0.38
CA GLN A 121 4.02 -19.25 -0.99
C GLN A 121 2.94 -18.88 -2.01
N TYR A 122 1.66 -18.99 -1.66
CA TYR A 122 0.56 -18.58 -2.53
C TYR A 122 0.61 -17.09 -2.95
N VAL A 123 1.18 -16.23 -2.10
CA VAL A 123 1.39 -14.81 -2.42
C VAL A 123 2.51 -14.68 -3.46
N PHE A 124 3.61 -15.39 -3.28
CA PHE A 124 4.75 -15.33 -4.20
C PHE A 124 4.43 -15.97 -5.55
N ASP A 125 3.63 -17.04 -5.55
CA ASP A 125 3.08 -17.64 -6.77
C ASP A 125 2.18 -16.65 -7.54
N ALA A 126 1.34 -15.90 -6.81
CA ALA A 126 0.52 -14.86 -7.41
C ALA A 126 1.38 -13.74 -8.02
N VAL A 127 2.45 -13.28 -7.33
CA VAL A 127 3.39 -12.29 -7.87
C VAL A 127 3.98 -12.78 -9.19
N GLY A 128 4.49 -14.00 -9.23
CA GLY A 128 5.07 -14.60 -10.45
C GLY A 128 4.05 -14.74 -11.57
N SER A 129 2.83 -15.19 -11.26
CA SER A 129 1.73 -15.34 -12.23
C SER A 129 1.30 -13.99 -12.79
N ILE A 130 1.12 -12.97 -11.95
CA ILE A 130 0.76 -11.61 -12.37
C ILE A 130 1.84 -11.01 -13.26
N ARG A 131 3.12 -11.15 -12.88
CA ARG A 131 4.24 -10.67 -13.70
C ARG A 131 4.22 -11.27 -15.11
N LYS A 132 3.91 -12.57 -15.21
CA LYS A 132 3.77 -13.25 -16.50
C LYS A 132 2.57 -12.73 -17.28
N ALA A 133 1.42 -12.54 -16.63
CA ALA A 133 0.20 -12.03 -17.26
C ALA A 133 0.36 -10.58 -17.73
N LEU A 134 1.09 -9.73 -17.00
CA LEU A 134 1.37 -8.35 -17.39
C LEU A 134 2.24 -8.26 -18.66
N ASP A 135 3.07 -9.24 -18.94
CA ASP A 135 3.99 -9.25 -20.09
C ASP A 135 4.73 -7.92 -20.31
N GLY A 136 5.17 -7.31 -19.23
CA GLY A 136 5.87 -6.02 -19.25
C GLY A 136 5.00 -4.79 -19.53
N ARG A 137 3.68 -4.90 -19.59
CA ARG A 137 2.75 -3.79 -19.86
C ARG A 137 2.98 -2.63 -18.89
N VAL A 138 2.97 -2.90 -17.60
CA VAL A 138 3.25 -1.95 -16.50
C VAL A 138 3.98 -2.66 -15.37
N PRO A 139 4.67 -1.94 -14.45
CA PRO A 139 5.31 -2.56 -13.29
C PRO A 139 4.30 -3.10 -12.28
N LEU A 140 4.74 -4.11 -11.52
CA LEU A 140 3.99 -4.72 -10.42
C LEU A 140 4.49 -4.21 -9.08
N ILE A 141 3.57 -3.72 -8.25
CA ILE A 141 3.80 -3.30 -6.87
C ILE A 141 3.51 -4.48 -5.94
N GLY A 142 4.49 -4.87 -5.12
CA GLY A 142 4.28 -5.70 -3.94
C GLY A 142 3.98 -4.83 -2.72
N PHE A 143 3.41 -5.40 -1.66
CA PHE A 143 3.10 -4.62 -0.47
C PHE A 143 3.00 -5.43 0.80
N SER A 144 3.03 -4.73 1.92
CA SER A 144 2.71 -5.23 3.26
C SER A 144 2.12 -4.14 4.12
N GLY A 145 1.43 -4.51 5.21
CA GLY A 145 1.16 -3.60 6.30
C GLY A 145 2.43 -3.24 7.06
N SER A 146 2.45 -2.07 7.71
CA SER A 146 3.52 -1.69 8.63
C SER A 146 3.49 -2.53 9.92
N PRO A 147 4.59 -2.64 10.66
CA PRO A 147 4.60 -3.36 11.93
C PRO A 147 3.54 -2.88 12.91
N PHE A 148 3.34 -1.57 13.05
CA PHE A 148 2.33 -1.02 13.94
C PHE A 148 0.90 -1.28 13.46
N THR A 149 0.62 -1.09 12.17
CA THR A 149 -0.70 -1.40 11.60
C THR A 149 -1.06 -2.87 11.78
N LEU A 150 -0.12 -3.79 11.54
CA LEU A 150 -0.32 -5.21 11.80
C LEU A 150 -0.57 -5.47 13.30
N ALA A 151 0.24 -4.88 14.18
CA ALA A 151 0.11 -5.02 15.63
C ALA A 151 -1.27 -4.54 16.12
N CYS A 152 -1.84 -3.48 15.54
CA CYS A 152 -3.19 -3.03 15.86
C CYS A 152 -4.21 -4.18 15.70
N TYR A 153 -4.22 -4.85 14.57
CA TYR A 153 -5.13 -5.96 14.32
C TYR A 153 -4.80 -7.18 15.20
N MET A 154 -3.51 -7.48 15.39
CA MET A 154 -3.06 -8.62 16.18
C MET A 154 -3.42 -8.49 17.67
N VAL A 155 -3.34 -7.29 18.23
CA VAL A 155 -3.63 -7.01 19.65
C VAL A 155 -5.11 -6.77 19.88
N GLU A 156 -5.78 -5.99 19.01
CA GLU A 156 -7.23 -5.75 19.12
C GLU A 156 -8.06 -7.01 18.77
N GLY A 157 -7.47 -7.96 18.02
CA GLY A 157 -8.14 -9.15 17.52
C GLY A 157 -9.04 -8.90 16.31
N GLY A 158 -8.98 -7.70 15.73
CA GLY A 158 -9.78 -7.28 14.59
C GLY A 158 -9.73 -5.77 14.36
N SER A 159 -10.71 -5.26 13.63
CA SER A 159 -10.86 -3.81 13.43
C SER A 159 -11.20 -3.10 14.73
N SER A 160 -10.63 -1.93 14.94
CA SER A 160 -10.91 -1.07 16.10
C SER A 160 -11.09 0.38 15.65
N LYS A 161 -11.90 1.14 16.38
CA LYS A 161 -12.05 2.59 16.18
C LYS A 161 -11.19 3.38 17.16
N GLU A 162 -10.98 2.87 18.36
CA GLU A 162 -10.33 3.57 19.47
C GLU A 162 -8.91 3.05 19.77
N PHE A 163 -8.57 1.83 19.34
CA PHE A 163 -7.28 1.19 19.59
C PHE A 163 -6.91 1.13 21.07
N ARG A 164 -7.92 0.89 21.93
CA ARG A 164 -7.77 0.95 23.38
C ARG A 164 -6.77 -0.10 23.89
N THR A 165 -6.86 -1.33 23.41
CA THR A 165 -6.04 -2.44 23.92
C THR A 165 -4.57 -2.23 23.60
N ILE A 166 -4.24 -1.93 22.33
CA ILE A 166 -2.84 -1.71 21.93
C ILE A 166 -2.26 -0.45 22.55
N LYS A 167 -3.06 0.64 22.69
CA LYS A 167 -2.59 1.86 23.38
C LYS A 167 -2.38 1.63 24.86
N THR A 168 -3.23 0.85 25.52
CA THR A 168 -3.01 0.44 26.91
C THR A 168 -1.71 -0.35 27.04
N MET A 169 -1.46 -1.33 26.17
CA MET A 169 -0.21 -2.09 26.13
C MET A 169 0.99 -1.16 25.92
N MET A 170 0.89 -0.23 24.97
CA MET A 170 1.96 0.73 24.67
C MET A 170 2.42 1.53 25.89
N TYR A 171 1.50 1.96 26.75
CA TYR A 171 1.81 2.75 27.93
C TYR A 171 2.11 1.92 29.17
N SER A 172 1.53 0.72 29.33
CA SER A 172 1.68 -0.09 30.52
C SER A 172 2.74 -1.20 30.38
N ARG A 173 2.92 -1.74 29.19
CA ARG A 173 3.87 -2.83 28.87
C ARG A 173 4.51 -2.59 27.49
N PRO A 174 5.25 -1.47 27.33
CA PRO A 174 5.92 -1.15 26.06
C PRO A 174 6.89 -2.25 25.61
N ASP A 175 7.49 -2.98 26.53
CA ASP A 175 8.36 -4.14 26.27
C ASP A 175 7.65 -5.21 25.43
N LEU A 176 6.39 -5.52 25.72
CA LEU A 176 5.60 -6.49 24.96
C LEU A 176 5.24 -5.96 23.57
N LEU A 177 4.87 -4.69 23.48
CA LEU A 177 4.58 -4.09 22.17
C LEU A 177 5.83 -4.04 21.29
N HIS A 178 6.98 -3.64 21.85
CA HIS A 178 8.25 -3.67 21.12
C HIS A 178 8.59 -5.07 20.59
N LYS A 179 8.32 -6.12 21.35
CA LYS A 179 8.52 -7.49 20.90
C LYS A 179 7.63 -7.83 19.70
N ILE A 180 6.35 -7.48 19.74
CA ILE A 180 5.43 -7.67 18.61
C ILE A 180 5.93 -6.90 17.38
N LEU A 181 6.28 -5.63 17.56
CA LEU A 181 6.71 -4.76 16.47
C LEU A 181 8.03 -5.22 15.82
N ASP A 182 8.99 -5.66 16.62
CA ASP A 182 10.26 -6.19 16.12
C ASP A 182 10.05 -7.49 15.32
N THR A 183 9.24 -8.41 15.84
CA THR A 183 8.88 -9.64 15.12
C THR A 183 8.16 -9.32 13.81
N ASN A 184 7.22 -8.38 13.82
CA ASN A 184 6.53 -7.92 12.61
C ASN A 184 7.51 -7.30 11.62
N ALA A 185 8.45 -6.47 12.07
CA ALA A 185 9.44 -5.84 11.18
C ALA A 185 10.33 -6.88 10.49
N GLN A 186 10.79 -7.89 11.23
CA GLN A 186 11.56 -9.01 10.66
C GLN A 186 10.73 -9.82 9.66
N ALA A 187 9.47 -10.15 10.01
CA ALA A 187 8.57 -10.91 9.14
C ALA A 187 8.23 -10.14 7.86
N VAL A 188 7.91 -8.85 7.97
CA VAL A 188 7.59 -8.00 6.81
C VAL A 188 8.81 -7.83 5.92
N THR A 189 10.02 -7.69 6.47
CA THR A 189 11.25 -7.62 5.68
C THR A 189 11.45 -8.89 4.86
N ALA A 190 11.32 -10.06 5.47
CA ALA A 190 11.41 -11.34 4.77
C ALA A 190 10.32 -11.48 3.70
N TYR A 191 9.09 -11.12 4.03
CA TYR A 191 7.94 -11.19 3.15
C TYR A 191 8.04 -10.28 1.92
N LEU A 192 8.46 -9.04 2.09
CA LEU A 192 8.67 -8.11 0.98
C LEU A 192 9.87 -8.51 0.11
N ASN A 193 10.95 -9.01 0.71
CA ASN A 193 12.10 -9.53 -0.04
C ASN A 193 11.69 -10.74 -0.89
N ALA A 194 10.86 -11.64 -0.37
CA ALA A 194 10.33 -12.76 -1.14
C ALA A 194 9.40 -12.31 -2.29
N GLN A 195 8.61 -11.26 -2.10
CA GLN A 195 7.83 -10.66 -3.19
C GLN A 195 8.74 -10.05 -4.27
N ILE A 196 9.84 -9.40 -3.89
CA ILE A 196 10.84 -8.87 -4.84
C ILE A 196 11.48 -10.01 -5.62
N ASP A 197 11.88 -11.09 -4.95
CA ASP A 197 12.45 -12.28 -5.59
C ASP A 197 11.47 -12.96 -6.55
N ALA A 198 10.18 -12.94 -6.22
CA ALA A 198 9.11 -13.46 -7.08
C ALA A 198 8.78 -12.54 -8.27
N GLY A 199 9.25 -11.29 -8.26
CA GLY A 199 9.14 -10.37 -9.39
C GLY A 199 8.43 -9.04 -9.13
N ALA A 200 8.17 -8.64 -7.89
CA ALA A 200 7.69 -7.29 -7.59
C ALA A 200 8.76 -6.25 -7.97
N GLN A 201 8.34 -5.17 -8.65
CA GLN A 201 9.25 -4.17 -9.23
C GLN A 201 9.28 -2.87 -8.41
N ALA A 202 8.33 -2.69 -7.50
CA ALA A 202 8.31 -1.71 -6.43
C ALA A 202 7.62 -2.35 -5.23
N VAL A 203 7.84 -1.82 -4.03
CA VAL A 203 7.12 -2.28 -2.83
C VAL A 203 6.59 -1.12 -2.03
N GLN A 204 5.41 -1.31 -1.43
CA GLN A 204 4.77 -0.31 -0.57
C GLN A 204 4.47 -0.87 0.82
N ILE A 205 4.81 -0.09 1.84
CA ILE A 205 4.47 -0.35 3.24
C ILE A 205 3.30 0.55 3.61
N PHE A 206 2.19 -0.06 4.04
CA PHE A 206 0.98 0.64 4.44
C PHE A 206 0.93 0.81 5.97
N ASP A 207 1.14 2.04 6.43
CA ASP A 207 0.94 2.42 7.83
C ASP A 207 -0.42 3.12 8.03
N THR A 208 -1.49 2.36 7.82
CA THR A 208 -2.87 2.85 7.88
C THR A 208 -3.22 3.45 9.25
N TRP A 209 -2.64 2.91 10.33
CA TRP A 209 -2.98 3.30 11.70
C TRP A 209 -1.90 4.13 12.40
N GLY A 210 -0.79 4.46 11.76
CA GLY A 210 0.25 5.32 12.34
C GLY A 210 -0.28 6.68 12.82
N GLY A 211 -1.22 7.25 12.09
CA GLY A 211 -1.82 8.56 12.40
C GLY A 211 -2.66 8.62 13.69
N VAL A 212 -2.95 7.48 14.36
CA VAL A 212 -3.63 7.47 15.66
C VAL A 212 -2.67 7.67 16.84
N LEU A 213 -1.36 7.72 16.56
CA LEU A 213 -0.30 7.87 17.55
C LEU A 213 0.00 9.35 17.86
N SER A 214 0.49 9.60 19.07
CA SER A 214 1.12 10.89 19.39
C SER A 214 2.47 11.04 18.68
N ASP A 215 3.03 12.23 18.64
CA ASP A 215 4.31 12.50 17.95
C ASP A 215 5.42 11.56 18.40
N ALA A 216 5.69 11.47 19.70
CA ALA A 216 6.72 10.58 20.21
C ALA A 216 6.42 9.10 19.95
N ALA A 217 5.16 8.69 20.14
CA ALA A 217 4.75 7.32 19.94
C ALA A 217 4.82 6.91 18.45
N PHE A 218 4.53 7.80 17.51
CA PHE A 218 4.70 7.52 16.08
C PHE A 218 6.17 7.22 15.76
N LYS A 219 7.09 8.02 16.26
CA LYS A 219 8.52 7.84 16.04
C LYS A 219 9.04 6.53 16.65
N GLU A 220 8.58 6.20 17.86
CA GLU A 220 9.03 5.03 18.62
C GLU A 220 8.37 3.71 18.16
N PHE A 221 7.05 3.70 17.99
CA PHE A 221 6.28 2.47 17.77
C PHE A 221 5.90 2.21 16.30
N SER A 222 5.99 3.22 15.43
CA SER A 222 5.77 3.04 13.99
C SER A 222 7.06 3.27 13.19
N LEU A 223 7.56 4.49 13.15
CA LEU A 223 8.62 4.90 12.22
C LEU A 223 9.92 4.13 12.43
N LYS A 224 10.32 3.87 13.66
CA LYS A 224 11.50 3.07 14.01
C LYS A 224 11.49 1.70 13.29
N TYR A 225 10.36 1.03 13.29
CA TYR A 225 10.22 -0.31 12.72
C TYR A 225 10.04 -0.29 11.21
N ILE A 226 9.43 0.76 10.65
CA ILE A 226 9.41 0.97 9.20
C ILE A 226 10.84 1.22 8.69
N ARG A 227 11.64 2.02 9.38
CA ARG A 227 13.07 2.24 9.07
C ARG A 227 13.84 0.91 9.05
N GLN A 228 13.59 0.03 10.03
CA GLN A 228 14.21 -1.29 10.11
C GLN A 228 13.88 -2.13 8.86
N ILE A 229 12.63 -2.14 8.41
CA ILE A 229 12.23 -2.83 7.17
C ILE A 229 12.97 -2.23 5.98
N VAL A 230 12.88 -0.92 5.78
CA VAL A 230 13.47 -0.24 4.62
C VAL A 230 14.98 -0.52 4.52
N ALA A 231 15.68 -0.55 5.66
CA ALA A 231 17.11 -0.89 5.72
C ALA A 231 17.41 -2.36 5.35
N GLY A 232 16.46 -3.27 5.57
CA GLY A 232 16.62 -4.71 5.29
C GLY A 232 16.12 -5.14 3.90
N LEU A 233 15.51 -4.24 3.13
CA LEU A 233 14.96 -4.57 1.82
C LEU A 233 16.02 -4.66 0.74
N LYS A 234 15.84 -5.61 -0.18
CA LYS A 234 16.55 -5.64 -1.47
C LYS A 234 16.15 -4.43 -2.29
N ARG A 235 17.15 -3.71 -2.79
CA ARG A 235 16.93 -2.47 -3.55
C ARG A 235 17.19 -2.63 -5.04
N GLU A 236 17.56 -3.82 -5.48
CA GLU A 236 17.81 -4.16 -6.86
C GLU A 236 17.24 -5.53 -7.19
N SER A 237 16.63 -5.65 -8.35
CA SER A 237 16.15 -6.90 -8.93
C SER A 237 16.11 -6.77 -10.45
N GLU A 238 16.43 -7.84 -11.17
CA GLU A 238 16.41 -7.88 -12.64
C GLU A 238 17.22 -6.73 -13.32
N GLY A 239 18.30 -6.27 -12.66
CA GLY A 239 19.13 -5.16 -13.15
C GLY A 239 18.49 -3.78 -13.01
N ARG A 240 17.43 -3.64 -12.21
CA ARG A 240 16.75 -2.38 -11.93
C ARG A 240 16.68 -2.12 -10.43
N ARG A 241 16.68 -0.83 -10.05
CA ARG A 241 16.34 -0.41 -8.69
C ARG A 241 14.87 -0.75 -8.39
N VAL A 242 14.62 -1.29 -7.19
CA VAL A 242 13.30 -1.53 -6.66
C VAL A 242 12.94 -0.38 -5.71
N PRO A 243 12.08 0.57 -6.11
CA PRO A 243 11.65 1.67 -5.25
C PRO A 243 10.82 1.18 -4.07
N VAL A 244 10.99 1.86 -2.93
CA VAL A 244 10.23 1.62 -1.70
C VAL A 244 9.36 2.83 -1.41
N ILE A 245 8.06 2.60 -1.25
CA ILE A 245 7.06 3.61 -0.92
C ILE A 245 6.59 3.36 0.50
N VAL A 246 6.51 4.40 1.31
CA VAL A 246 5.90 4.34 2.64
C VAL A 246 4.67 5.25 2.66
N PHE A 247 3.52 4.64 2.92
CA PHE A 247 2.25 5.35 3.09
C PHE A 247 1.87 5.38 4.57
N ALA A 248 1.60 6.57 5.11
CA ALA A 248 1.04 6.73 6.44
C ALA A 248 -0.21 7.61 6.39
N LYS A 249 -1.36 7.04 6.75
CA LYS A 249 -2.59 7.84 6.91
C LYS A 249 -2.45 8.78 8.10
N GLY A 250 -2.68 10.07 7.88
CA GLY A 250 -2.43 11.10 8.88
C GLY A 250 -0.95 11.45 9.06
N GLY A 251 -0.08 10.97 8.18
CA GLY A 251 1.38 11.14 8.25
C GLY A 251 1.90 12.54 7.93
N GLY A 252 1.06 13.46 7.49
CA GLY A 252 1.45 14.81 7.08
C GLY A 252 2.20 15.63 8.12
N LEU A 253 2.05 15.29 9.40
CA LEU A 253 2.79 15.94 10.51
C LEU A 253 4.27 15.51 10.58
N TRP A 254 4.61 14.33 10.04
CA TRP A 254 5.92 13.68 10.21
C TRP A 254 6.70 13.51 8.90
N LEU A 255 6.41 14.31 7.88
CA LEU A 255 7.00 14.18 6.55
C LEU A 255 8.53 14.18 6.57
N GLU A 256 9.15 15.09 7.31
CA GLU A 256 10.61 15.18 7.42
C GLU A 256 11.20 13.90 8.04
N SER A 257 10.62 13.44 9.15
CA SER A 257 11.07 12.23 9.81
C SER A 257 10.89 10.99 8.92
N MET A 258 9.80 10.95 8.13
CA MET A 258 9.54 9.87 7.17
C MET A 258 10.48 9.94 5.96
N ALA A 259 10.86 11.12 5.50
CA ALA A 259 11.80 11.28 4.38
C ALA A 259 13.21 10.78 4.71
N GLU A 260 13.57 10.71 5.99
CA GLU A 260 14.91 10.29 6.46
C GLU A 260 15.08 8.78 6.63
N ILE A 261 14.03 7.97 6.43
CA ILE A 261 14.13 6.52 6.66
C ILE A 261 14.72 5.72 5.49
N GLY A 262 15.03 6.38 4.36
CA GLY A 262 15.63 5.73 3.19
C GLY A 262 14.63 5.20 2.17
N ALA A 263 13.34 5.51 2.30
CA ALA A 263 12.34 5.25 1.26
C ALA A 263 12.57 6.16 0.04
N ASP A 264 12.13 5.73 -1.14
CA ASP A 264 12.22 6.53 -2.36
C ASP A 264 11.02 7.48 -2.50
N ALA A 265 9.87 7.11 -1.94
CA ALA A 265 8.65 7.90 -2.02
C ALA A 265 7.81 7.80 -0.74
N LEU A 266 7.04 8.86 -0.47
CA LEU A 266 6.03 8.90 0.57
C LEU A 266 4.64 9.00 -0.05
N GLY A 267 3.74 8.11 0.40
CA GLY A 267 2.32 8.18 0.08
C GLY A 267 1.59 9.10 1.06
N LEU A 268 0.79 10.00 0.53
CA LEU A 268 0.05 11.01 1.27
C LEU A 268 -1.44 10.72 1.24
N ASP A 269 -2.13 10.91 2.35
CA ASP A 269 -3.58 10.98 2.34
C ASP A 269 -4.09 12.38 1.93
N TRP A 270 -5.39 12.52 1.78
CA TRP A 270 -6.03 13.77 1.31
C TRP A 270 -6.00 14.92 2.32
N THR A 271 -5.60 14.70 3.58
CA THR A 271 -5.54 15.75 4.60
C THR A 271 -4.31 16.64 4.49
N CYS A 272 -3.32 16.22 3.71
CA CYS A 272 -2.08 16.94 3.45
C CYS A 272 -2.16 17.67 2.10
N ASN A 273 -1.78 18.95 2.05
CA ASN A 273 -1.58 19.64 0.77
C ASN A 273 -0.28 19.14 0.13
N ILE A 274 -0.37 18.60 -1.10
CA ILE A 274 0.78 17.99 -1.77
C ILE A 274 1.86 18.99 -2.14
N GLY A 275 1.50 20.24 -2.45
CA GLY A 275 2.47 21.30 -2.72
C GLY A 275 3.24 21.69 -1.47
N GLU A 276 2.58 21.73 -0.30
CA GLU A 276 3.25 21.92 0.97
C GLU A 276 4.19 20.78 1.30
N ALA A 277 3.74 19.53 1.12
CA ALA A 277 4.58 18.35 1.30
C ALA A 277 5.82 18.40 0.37
N ARG A 278 5.63 18.83 -0.89
CA ARG A 278 6.74 19.00 -1.84
C ARG A 278 7.76 20.02 -1.37
N ARG A 279 7.31 21.17 -0.85
CA ARG A 279 8.22 22.19 -0.30
C ARG A 279 9.04 21.65 0.87
N ARG A 280 8.42 20.83 1.73
CA ARG A 280 9.06 20.27 2.92
C ARG A 280 10.06 19.15 2.59
N VAL A 281 9.69 18.21 1.73
CA VAL A 281 10.49 16.99 1.54
C VAL A 281 10.71 16.57 0.08
N GLY A 282 10.17 17.28 -0.90
CA GLY A 282 10.22 16.90 -2.31
C GLY A 282 11.64 16.87 -2.92
N ASN A 283 12.62 17.51 -2.28
CA ASN A 283 14.03 17.40 -2.66
C ASN A 283 14.66 16.07 -2.24
N GLN A 284 14.11 15.38 -1.23
CA GLN A 284 14.60 14.12 -0.68
C GLN A 284 13.89 12.92 -1.30
N VAL A 285 12.56 12.96 -1.37
CA VAL A 285 11.71 11.83 -1.77
C VAL A 285 10.70 12.22 -2.85
N ALA A 286 10.23 11.26 -3.64
CA ALA A 286 9.06 11.42 -4.46
C ALA A 286 7.79 11.41 -3.59
N LEU A 287 6.69 11.99 -4.10
CA LEU A 287 5.41 12.05 -3.41
C LEU A 287 4.34 11.33 -4.21
N GLN A 288 3.55 10.49 -3.54
CA GLN A 288 2.45 9.75 -4.13
C GLN A 288 1.14 10.18 -3.48
N GLY A 289 0.18 10.56 -4.28
CA GLY A 289 -1.17 10.92 -3.83
C GLY A 289 -1.72 12.13 -4.58
N ASN A 290 -2.77 12.79 -4.04
CA ASN A 290 -3.47 12.43 -2.80
C ASN A 290 -4.95 12.84 -2.89
N PHE A 291 -5.60 12.35 -3.94
CA PHE A 291 -7.00 12.65 -4.23
C PHE A 291 -7.92 12.07 -3.14
N ASP A 292 -8.87 12.86 -2.63
CA ASP A 292 -9.88 12.36 -1.70
C ASP A 292 -10.76 11.31 -2.40
N PRO A 293 -10.79 10.04 -1.94
CA PRO A 293 -11.59 9.00 -2.58
C PRO A 293 -13.08 9.36 -2.68
N PHE A 294 -13.60 10.17 -1.78
CA PHE A 294 -15.00 10.61 -1.81
C PHE A 294 -15.28 11.68 -2.86
N ALA A 295 -14.27 12.34 -3.41
CA ALA A 295 -14.46 13.24 -4.55
C ALA A 295 -14.92 12.50 -5.83
N LEU A 296 -14.73 11.16 -5.88
CA LEU A 296 -15.31 10.31 -6.95
C LEU A 296 -16.85 10.23 -6.93
N PHE A 297 -17.48 10.65 -5.84
CA PHE A 297 -18.96 10.76 -5.76
C PHE A 297 -19.49 12.09 -6.30
N GLY A 298 -18.62 12.99 -6.67
CA GLY A 298 -18.95 14.27 -7.30
C GLY A 298 -19.36 14.12 -8.77
N THR A 299 -19.41 15.24 -9.47
CA THR A 299 -19.67 15.26 -10.91
C THR A 299 -18.36 15.02 -11.71
N PRO A 300 -18.44 14.60 -12.98
CA PRO A 300 -17.27 14.55 -13.88
C PRO A 300 -16.44 15.82 -13.88
N GLU A 301 -17.10 16.98 -13.87
CA GLU A 301 -16.44 18.28 -13.84
C GLU A 301 -15.71 18.53 -12.52
N SER A 302 -16.32 18.19 -11.36
CA SER A 302 -15.68 18.35 -10.06
C SER A 302 -14.48 17.43 -9.88
N ILE A 303 -14.53 16.22 -10.42
CA ILE A 303 -13.40 15.28 -10.44
C ILE A 303 -12.23 15.88 -11.22
N ARG A 304 -12.50 16.38 -12.44
CA ARG A 304 -11.48 17.00 -13.28
C ARG A 304 -10.89 18.26 -12.64
N THR A 305 -11.72 19.08 -11.99
CA THR A 305 -11.28 20.27 -11.25
C THR A 305 -10.34 19.91 -10.11
N GLU A 306 -10.67 18.87 -9.34
CA GLU A 306 -9.84 18.43 -8.22
C GLU A 306 -8.51 17.82 -8.70
N VAL A 307 -8.51 17.07 -9.81
CA VAL A 307 -7.27 16.61 -10.46
C VAL A 307 -6.39 17.78 -10.85
N ALA A 308 -6.97 18.79 -11.53
CA ALA A 308 -6.23 19.98 -11.95
C ALA A 308 -5.62 20.73 -10.75
N ARG A 309 -6.36 20.84 -9.64
CA ARG A 309 -5.89 21.46 -8.40
C ARG A 309 -4.68 20.72 -7.82
N ILE A 310 -4.74 19.40 -7.68
CA ILE A 310 -3.65 18.60 -7.11
C ILE A 310 -2.41 18.67 -8.00
N LEU A 311 -2.56 18.57 -9.32
CA LEU A 311 -1.45 18.70 -10.27
C LEU A 311 -0.82 20.10 -10.19
N SER A 312 -1.63 21.15 -10.12
CA SER A 312 -1.17 22.53 -9.97
C SER A 312 -0.45 22.77 -8.63
N ASP A 313 -0.98 22.21 -7.54
CA ASP A 313 -0.36 22.32 -6.21
C ASP A 313 1.01 21.64 -6.18
N TYR A 314 1.14 20.48 -6.82
CA TYR A 314 2.44 19.84 -6.98
C TYR A 314 3.35 20.66 -7.89
N GLY A 315 2.87 21.12 -9.03
CA GLY A 315 3.61 21.97 -9.98
C GLY A 315 4.56 21.19 -10.89
N HIS A 316 5.44 21.94 -11.59
CA HIS A 316 6.35 21.39 -12.60
C HIS A 316 7.45 20.50 -12.03
N GLY A 317 7.83 19.48 -12.79
CA GLY A 317 8.96 18.59 -12.54
C GLY A 317 8.58 17.16 -12.19
N SER A 318 9.57 16.34 -11.93
CA SER A 318 9.44 14.91 -11.64
C SER A 318 9.16 14.62 -10.16
N GLY A 319 8.86 13.36 -9.85
CA GLY A 319 8.69 12.88 -8.47
C GLY A 319 7.25 12.91 -7.96
N HIS A 320 6.27 13.07 -8.84
CA HIS A 320 4.85 12.91 -8.53
C HIS A 320 4.31 11.61 -9.13
N VAL A 321 3.71 10.78 -8.27
CA VAL A 321 2.85 9.66 -8.67
C VAL A 321 1.43 10.00 -8.20
N PHE A 322 0.47 10.06 -9.10
CA PHE A 322 -0.91 10.31 -8.70
C PHE A 322 -1.54 9.06 -8.11
N ASN A 323 -2.29 9.22 -7.04
CA ASN A 323 -3.08 8.19 -6.40
C ASN A 323 -4.21 8.81 -5.58
N LEU A 324 -5.14 7.97 -5.15
CA LEU A 324 -6.07 8.33 -4.10
C LEU A 324 -5.33 8.42 -2.76
N GLY A 325 -5.82 9.27 -1.87
CA GLY A 325 -5.27 9.39 -0.52
C GLY A 325 -5.60 8.20 0.40
N HIS A 326 -6.46 7.30 -0.03
CA HIS A 326 -6.76 5.98 0.56
C HIS A 326 -7.45 5.10 -0.49
N GLY A 327 -7.84 3.88 -0.11
CA GLY A 327 -8.50 2.95 -1.04
C GLY A 327 -9.80 3.49 -1.61
N ILE A 328 -10.04 3.21 -2.90
CA ILE A 328 -11.30 3.54 -3.57
C ILE A 328 -12.49 2.93 -2.83
N ASN A 329 -13.58 3.70 -2.71
CA ASN A 329 -14.78 3.24 -2.02
C ASN A 329 -15.52 2.20 -2.89
N GLN A 330 -16.08 1.18 -2.25
CA GLN A 330 -16.81 0.09 -2.94
C GLN A 330 -18.06 0.54 -3.70
N HIS A 331 -18.57 1.73 -3.44
CA HIS A 331 -19.74 2.33 -4.08
C HIS A 331 -19.37 3.39 -5.13
N ALA A 332 -18.07 3.60 -5.39
CA ALA A 332 -17.63 4.51 -6.44
C ALA A 332 -18.08 4.00 -7.81
N ASP A 333 -18.43 4.94 -8.68
CA ASP A 333 -18.77 4.62 -10.08
C ASP A 333 -17.48 4.33 -10.86
N PRO A 334 -17.35 3.17 -11.53
CA PRO A 334 -16.21 2.88 -12.40
C PRO A 334 -15.98 3.92 -13.50
N GLU A 335 -17.04 4.54 -14.03
CA GLU A 335 -16.91 5.60 -15.04
C GLU A 335 -16.28 6.87 -14.45
N HIS A 336 -16.55 7.19 -13.17
CA HIS A 336 -15.87 8.28 -12.49
C HIS A 336 -14.39 7.99 -12.24
N ALA A 337 -14.05 6.74 -11.95
CA ALA A 337 -12.65 6.31 -11.87
C ALA A 337 -11.93 6.45 -13.22
N LYS A 338 -12.63 6.15 -14.33
CA LYS A 338 -12.10 6.36 -15.68
C LYS A 338 -11.86 7.84 -15.97
N ILE A 339 -12.81 8.70 -15.63
CA ILE A 339 -12.66 10.18 -15.77
C ILE A 339 -11.45 10.67 -14.99
N LEU A 340 -11.24 10.16 -13.77
CA LEU A 340 -10.05 10.47 -12.97
C LEU A 340 -8.76 10.14 -13.73
N VAL A 341 -8.62 8.90 -14.21
CA VAL A 341 -7.41 8.43 -14.91
C VAL A 341 -7.16 9.24 -16.19
N ASP A 342 -8.18 9.40 -17.03
CA ASP A 342 -8.09 10.15 -18.29
C ASP A 342 -7.70 11.62 -18.04
N SER A 343 -8.28 12.23 -17.00
CA SER A 343 -7.98 13.63 -16.63
C SER A 343 -6.53 13.83 -16.20
N ILE A 344 -5.97 12.86 -15.47
CA ILE A 344 -4.58 12.94 -15.01
C ILE A 344 -3.63 12.86 -16.20
N HIS A 345 -3.82 11.89 -17.10
CA HIS A 345 -2.97 11.75 -18.29
C HIS A 345 -3.05 12.97 -19.22
N GLU A 346 -4.22 13.56 -19.36
CA GLU A 346 -4.41 14.75 -20.18
C GLU A 346 -3.79 16.00 -19.53
N LEU A 347 -4.17 16.28 -18.29
CA LEU A 347 -3.84 17.55 -17.63
C LEU A 347 -2.42 17.62 -17.09
N SER A 348 -1.77 16.46 -16.83
CA SER A 348 -0.44 16.46 -16.23
C SER A 348 0.68 16.81 -17.20
N ARG A 349 0.52 16.58 -18.51
CA ARG A 349 1.58 16.78 -19.51
C ARG A 349 2.20 18.17 -19.47
N GLN A 350 1.41 19.21 -19.24
CA GLN A 350 1.89 20.59 -19.14
C GLN A 350 2.90 20.81 -18.00
N TYR A 351 2.94 19.93 -17.01
CA TYR A 351 3.87 20.03 -15.86
C TYR A 351 5.18 19.30 -16.08
N HIS A 352 5.33 18.60 -17.21
CA HIS A 352 6.52 17.78 -17.57
C HIS A 352 7.24 18.29 -18.81
N ILE A 353 6.96 19.52 -19.24
CA ILE A 353 7.64 20.19 -20.38
C ILE A 353 8.91 20.88 -19.91
#